data_fcaf9921d6b3a3e8b7523acf0509c38c
#
_entry.id   fcaf9921d6b3a3e8b7523acf0509c38c
#
_cell.length_a   1.000
_cell.length_b   1.000
_cell.length_c   1.000
_cell.angle_alpha   90.00
_cell.angle_beta   90.00
_cell.angle_gamma   90.00
#
_symmetry.space_group_name_H-M   'P 1'
#
loop_
_entity.id
_entity.type
_entity.pdbx_description
1 polymer ?
#
loop_
_entity_poly.entity_id
_entity_poly.type
_entity_poly.pdbx_seq_one_letter_code
_entity_poly.pdbx_strand_id
1 'polypeptide(L)'
;MEPVISIITINYNGLADTCSMIDTIPFDDCPLEVIVVDNASKQDEASIIEKSYPHVKVVRSSKNLGFAGGNNLGIHASHGRFLFFVNNDTVFFRESKVKVNLQALVN
;
A
#
# COMPACT_ATOMS: atom_id res chain seq x y z
N MET A 1 -6.14 15.86 6.80
CA MET A 1 -7.39 15.09 6.72
C MET A 1 -7.11 13.62 6.96
N GLU A 2 -7.90 13.00 7.80
CA GLU A 2 -7.70 11.60 8.09
C GLU A 2 -8.10 10.73 6.89
N PRO A 3 -7.33 9.68 6.59
CA PRO A 3 -7.70 8.79 5.50
C PRO A 3 -8.95 7.98 5.83
N VAL A 4 -9.72 7.66 4.79
CA VAL A 4 -10.88 6.79 4.91
C VAL A 4 -10.49 5.35 4.59
N ILE A 5 -9.61 5.17 3.62
CA ILE A 5 -9.14 3.86 3.19
C ILE A 5 -7.64 3.76 3.44
N SER A 6 -7.21 2.65 4.03
CA SER A 6 -5.79 2.29 4.11
C SER A 6 -5.54 1.13 3.15
N ILE A 7 -4.72 1.36 2.14
CA ILE A 7 -4.28 0.32 1.22
C ILE A 7 -2.98 -0.25 1.77
N ILE A 8 -2.98 -1.54 2.07
CA ILE A 8 -1.84 -2.22 2.67
C ILE A 8 -1.32 -3.26 1.69
N THR A 9 -0.04 -3.19 1.39
CA THR A 9 0.62 -4.18 0.54
C THR A 9 1.94 -4.59 1.15
N ILE A 10 2.37 -5.82 0.84
CA ILE A 10 3.63 -6.35 1.33
C ILE A 10 4.61 -6.38 0.17
N ASN A 11 5.81 -5.84 0.42
CA ASN A 11 6.92 -5.92 -0.52
C ASN A 11 7.96 -6.88 0.03
N TYR A 12 8.32 -7.87 -0.77
CA TYR A 12 9.42 -8.77 -0.46
C TYR A 12 10.16 -9.07 -1.76
N ASN A 13 11.32 -8.45 -1.95
CA ASN A 13 12.12 -8.59 -3.16
C ASN A 13 11.29 -8.30 -4.43
N GLY A 14 10.35 -7.37 -4.34
CA GLY A 14 9.42 -7.08 -5.42
C GLY A 14 9.32 -5.60 -5.74
N LEU A 15 10.43 -4.88 -5.71
CA LEU A 15 10.47 -3.43 -5.87
C LEU A 15 9.75 -2.96 -7.14
N ALA A 16 10.04 -3.60 -8.28
CA ALA A 16 9.45 -3.16 -9.55
C ALA A 16 7.93 -3.27 -9.53
N ASP A 17 7.41 -4.39 -9.02
CA ASP A 17 5.97 -4.60 -8.94
C ASP A 17 5.31 -3.60 -8.00
N THR A 18 5.92 -3.39 -6.83
CA THR A 18 5.40 -2.46 -5.84
C THR A 18 5.35 -1.03 -6.39
N CYS A 19 6.41 -0.59 -7.03
CA CYS A 19 6.44 0.75 -7.63
C CYS A 19 5.40 0.88 -8.74
N SER A 20 5.27 -0.13 -9.60
CA SER A 20 4.27 -0.11 -10.67
C SER A 20 2.86 -0.03 -10.10
N MET A 21 2.59 -0.76 -9.01
CA MET A 21 1.29 -0.70 -8.36
C MET A 21 1.01 0.70 -7.82
N ILE A 22 1.96 1.28 -7.11
CA ILE A 22 1.79 2.62 -6.52
C ILE A 22 1.48 3.64 -7.62
N ASP A 23 2.15 3.52 -8.77
CA ASP A 23 1.94 4.44 -9.89
C ASP A 23 0.50 4.40 -10.43
N THR A 24 -0.23 3.32 -10.17
CA THR A 24 -1.60 3.19 -10.66
C THR A 24 -2.67 3.56 -9.63
N ILE A 25 -2.27 3.84 -8.38
CA ILE A 25 -3.24 4.12 -7.32
C ILE A 25 -3.91 5.48 -7.55
N PRO A 26 -5.26 5.54 -7.52
CA PRO A 26 -5.98 6.80 -7.76
C PRO A 26 -6.06 7.64 -6.48
N PHE A 27 -4.96 8.26 -6.09
CA PHE A 27 -4.89 9.03 -4.84
C PHE A 27 -5.88 10.17 -4.76
N ASP A 28 -6.32 10.69 -5.91
CA ASP A 28 -7.20 11.86 -5.95
C ASP A 28 -8.69 11.51 -5.80
N ASP A 29 -9.04 10.23 -5.86
CA ASP A 29 -10.44 9.81 -5.88
C ASP A 29 -11.11 9.86 -4.52
N CYS A 30 -10.36 9.59 -3.45
CA CYS A 30 -10.89 9.68 -2.09
C CYS A 30 -9.71 9.78 -1.12
N PRO A 31 -9.95 10.21 0.13
CA PRO A 31 -8.88 10.25 1.13
C PRO A 31 -8.39 8.84 1.44
N LEU A 32 -7.18 8.54 1.00
CA LEU A 32 -6.58 7.24 1.26
C LEU A 32 -5.11 7.39 1.62
N GLU A 33 -4.61 6.42 2.36
CA GLU A 33 -3.19 6.27 2.62
C GLU A 33 -2.73 4.93 2.06
N VAL A 34 -1.46 4.87 1.70
CA VAL A 34 -0.85 3.64 1.21
C VAL A 34 0.26 3.26 2.18
N ILE A 35 0.22 2.02 2.64
CA ILE A 35 1.22 1.47 3.54
C ILE A 35 1.87 0.30 2.85
N VAL A 36 3.18 0.39 2.66
CA VAL A 36 3.99 -0.70 2.12
C VAL A 36 4.76 -1.30 3.29
N VAL A 37 4.55 -2.57 3.54
CA VAL A 37 5.32 -3.30 4.54
C VAL A 37 6.45 -4.02 3.81
N ASP A 38 7.69 -3.61 4.07
CA ASP A 38 8.84 -4.31 3.53
C ASP A 38 9.17 -5.47 4.47
N ASN A 39 9.00 -6.67 3.97
CA ASN A 39 9.06 -7.90 4.76
C ASN A 39 10.45 -8.52 4.72
N ALA A 40 11.47 -7.69 4.98
CA ALA A 40 12.88 -8.06 5.02
C ALA A 40 13.44 -8.43 3.64
N SER A 41 13.23 -7.56 2.65
CA SER A 41 13.85 -7.71 1.33
C SER A 41 15.37 -7.75 1.45
N LYS A 42 16.03 -8.46 0.54
CA LYS A 42 17.48 -8.62 0.56
C LYS A 42 18.22 -7.31 0.35
N GLN A 43 17.70 -6.46 -0.54
CA GLN A 43 18.23 -5.13 -0.78
C GLN A 43 17.37 -4.11 0.00
N ASP A 44 17.90 -2.93 0.21
CA ASP A 44 17.17 -1.88 0.92
C ASP A 44 16.12 -1.24 0.01
N GLU A 45 15.13 -2.03 -0.35
CA GLU A 45 14.04 -1.58 -1.22
C GLU A 45 13.15 -0.56 -0.52
N ALA A 46 13.03 -0.66 0.80
CA ALA A 46 12.22 0.26 1.58
C ALA A 46 12.68 1.71 1.40
N SER A 47 13.99 1.95 1.43
CA SER A 47 14.52 3.30 1.24
C SER A 47 14.25 3.83 -0.16
N ILE A 48 14.29 2.96 -1.17
CA ILE A 48 14.01 3.36 -2.54
C ILE A 48 12.55 3.77 -2.67
N ILE A 49 11.65 3.00 -2.07
CA ILE A 49 10.22 3.31 -2.10
C ILE A 49 9.94 4.63 -1.38
N GLU A 50 10.56 4.85 -0.22
CA GLU A 50 10.39 6.08 0.54
C GLU A 50 10.82 7.31 -0.27
N LYS A 51 11.95 7.20 -0.96
CA LYS A 51 12.46 8.32 -1.76
C LYS A 51 11.59 8.59 -2.99
N SER A 52 11.13 7.53 -3.64
CA SER A 52 10.34 7.64 -4.86
C SER A 52 8.91 8.09 -4.58
N TYR A 53 8.37 7.74 -3.42
CA TYR A 53 6.97 7.99 -3.07
C TYR A 53 6.89 8.57 -1.66
N PRO A 54 7.20 9.87 -1.47
CA PRO A 54 7.23 10.46 -0.12
C PRO A 54 5.88 10.43 0.60
N HIS A 55 4.80 10.29 -0.13
CA HIS A 55 3.44 10.24 0.43
C HIS A 55 3.01 8.83 0.84
N VAL A 56 3.84 7.83 0.57
CA VAL A 56 3.57 6.44 0.95
C VAL A 56 4.28 6.16 2.27
N LYS A 57 3.57 5.50 3.18
CA LYS A 57 4.17 5.08 4.45
C LYS A 57 4.85 3.74 4.25
N VAL A 58 6.11 3.64 4.64
CA VAL A 58 6.86 2.39 4.54
C VAL A 58 7.15 1.88 5.95
N VAL A 59 6.78 0.63 6.19
CA VAL A 59 7.03 -0.06 7.46
C VAL A 59 8.04 -1.17 7.19
N ARG A 60 9.10 -1.20 7.98
CA ARG A 60 10.16 -2.20 7.79
C ARG A 60 10.04 -3.30 8.82
N SER A 61 10.18 -4.54 8.37
CA SER A 61 10.35 -5.68 9.25
C SER A 61 11.78 -6.18 9.14
N SER A 62 12.38 -6.55 10.26
CA SER A 62 13.75 -7.08 10.27
C SER A 62 13.82 -8.53 9.80
N LYS A 63 12.67 -9.20 9.69
CA LYS A 63 12.60 -10.57 9.21
C LYS A 63 11.30 -10.76 8.44
N ASN A 64 11.26 -11.77 7.59
CA ASN A 64 10.05 -12.10 6.82
C ASN A 64 9.05 -12.76 7.76
N LEU A 65 7.96 -12.06 8.02
CA LEU A 65 6.91 -12.51 8.93
C LEU A 65 5.79 -13.27 8.20
N GLY A 66 5.97 -13.51 6.89
CA GLY A 66 4.93 -14.10 6.09
C GLY A 66 3.82 -13.10 5.76
N PHE A 67 2.78 -13.58 5.11
CA PHE A 67 1.69 -12.73 4.66
C PHE A 67 0.91 -12.15 5.84
N ALA A 68 0.48 -13.01 6.76
CA ALA A 68 -0.33 -12.57 7.89
C ALA A 68 0.44 -11.62 8.82
N GLY A 69 1.71 -11.96 9.12
CA GLY A 69 2.52 -11.12 9.99
C GLY A 69 2.83 -9.77 9.36
N GLY A 70 3.11 -9.75 8.05
CA GLY A 70 3.33 -8.50 7.34
C GLY A 70 2.09 -7.63 7.32
N ASN A 71 0.93 -8.22 7.06
CA ASN A 71 -0.32 -7.47 7.08
C ASN A 71 -0.62 -6.92 8.47
N ASN A 72 -0.31 -7.64 9.53
CA ASN A 72 -0.48 -7.14 10.90
C ASN A 72 0.33 -5.88 11.16
N LEU A 73 1.57 -5.83 10.66
CA LEU A 73 2.37 -4.60 10.77
C LEU A 73 1.69 -3.44 10.04
N GLY A 74 1.13 -3.70 8.87
CA GLY A 74 0.41 -2.68 8.11
C GLY A 74 -0.82 -2.19 8.87
N ILE A 75 -1.56 -3.10 9.48
CA ILE A 75 -2.74 -2.75 10.28
C ILE A 75 -2.35 -1.81 11.41
N HIS A 76 -1.28 -2.12 12.13
CA HIS A 76 -0.84 -1.27 13.24
C HIS A 76 -0.45 0.14 12.79
N ALA A 77 0.01 0.28 11.55
CA ALA A 77 0.40 1.58 11.00
C ALA A 77 -0.78 2.32 10.36
N SER A 78 -1.93 1.68 10.21
CA SER A 78 -3.05 2.23 9.45
C SER A 78 -3.91 3.17 10.27
N HIS A 79 -4.54 4.14 9.59
CA HIS A 79 -5.45 5.10 10.19
C HIS A 79 -6.81 5.15 9.50
N GLY A 80 -6.96 4.40 8.39
CA GLY A 80 -8.22 4.40 7.64
C GLY A 80 -9.31 3.65 8.35
N ARG A 81 -10.55 4.03 8.04
CA ARG A 81 -11.73 3.32 8.56
C ARG A 81 -11.90 1.97 7.88
N PHE A 82 -11.42 1.85 6.64
CA PHE A 82 -11.50 0.62 5.86
C PHE A 82 -10.09 0.19 5.49
N LEU A 83 -9.80 -1.10 5.62
CA LEU A 83 -8.51 -1.67 5.29
C LEU A 83 -8.63 -2.46 4.00
N PHE A 84 -7.75 -2.18 3.06
CA PHE A 84 -7.76 -2.79 1.75
C PHE A 84 -6.42 -3.50 1.53
N PHE A 85 -6.42 -4.82 1.63
CA PHE A 85 -5.19 -5.61 1.47
C PHE A 85 -5.04 -5.98 0.00
N VAL A 86 -3.95 -5.58 -0.62
CA VAL A 86 -3.71 -5.85 -2.04
C VAL A 86 -2.35 -6.47 -2.23
N ASN A 87 -2.24 -7.35 -3.22
CA ASN A 87 -0.94 -7.87 -3.63
C ASN A 87 -0.16 -6.77 -4.33
N ASN A 88 1.17 -6.80 -4.19
CA ASN A 88 2.02 -5.75 -4.74
C ASN A 88 2.10 -5.74 -6.27
N ASP A 89 1.53 -6.72 -6.94
CA ASP A 89 1.42 -6.76 -8.40
C ASP A 89 0.05 -6.31 -8.91
N THR A 90 -0.78 -5.75 -8.03
CA THR A 90 -2.10 -5.25 -8.38
C THR A 90 -1.97 -3.98 -9.22
N VAL A 91 -2.85 -3.83 -10.21
CA VAL A 91 -2.92 -2.64 -11.05
C VAL A 91 -4.30 -2.02 -10.87
N PHE A 92 -4.32 -0.74 -10.55
CA PHE A 92 -5.57 0.01 -10.43
C PHE A 92 -5.85 0.70 -11.76
N PHE A 93 -7.04 0.47 -12.30
CA PHE A 93 -7.44 1.13 -13.55
C PHE A 93 -7.98 2.52 -13.21
N ARG A 94 -7.49 3.53 -13.93
CA ARG A 94 -7.93 4.92 -13.73
C ARG A 94 -9.18 5.23 -14.53
N GLU A 95 -10.10 4.30 -14.51
CA GLU A 95 -11.38 4.45 -15.17
C GLU A 95 -12.46 4.73 -14.14
N SER A 96 -13.58 5.28 -14.59
CA SER A 96 -14.68 5.62 -13.71
C SER A 96 -15.17 4.43 -12.88
N LYS A 97 -15.03 3.22 -13.39
CA LYS A 97 -15.42 2.01 -12.69
C LYS A 97 -14.66 1.82 -11.37
N VAL A 98 -13.35 2.05 -11.39
CA VAL A 98 -12.52 1.94 -10.20
C VAL A 98 -12.87 3.03 -9.20
N LYS A 99 -13.08 4.26 -9.67
CA LYS A 99 -13.51 5.36 -8.82
C LYS A 99 -14.79 5.02 -8.09
N VAL A 100 -15.77 4.49 -8.81
CA VAL A 100 -17.04 4.10 -8.22
C VAL A 100 -16.84 3.05 -7.15
N ASN A 101 -15.99 2.06 -7.40
CA ASN A 101 -15.75 0.99 -6.42
C ASN A 101 -15.10 1.52 -5.15
N LEU A 102 -14.09 2.37 -5.26
CA LEU A 102 -13.44 2.96 -4.09
C LEU A 102 -14.41 3.86 -3.33
N GLN A 103 -15.19 4.65 -4.05
CA GLN A 103 -16.14 5.54 -3.43
C GLN A 103 -17.27 4.76 -2.74
N ALA A 104 -17.66 3.63 -3.29
CA ALA A 104 -18.69 2.77 -2.69
C ALA A 104 -18.27 2.23 -1.33
N LEU A 105 -16.97 2.04 -1.10
CA LEU A 105 -16.48 1.56 0.19
C LEU A 105 -16.66 2.58 1.31
N VAL A 106 -16.74 3.86 0.98
CA VAL A 106 -16.83 4.93 1.98
C VAL A 106 -18.22 5.54 2.09
N ASN A 107 -19.09 5.22 1.16
CA ASN A 107 -20.46 5.71 1.15
C ASN A 107 -21.41 4.63 1.67
#